data_8a89ea9b871bb308b2ba531dc12d8ab1
#
_entry.id   8a89ea9b871bb308b2ba531dc12d8ab1
#
_cell.length_a   1.000
_cell.length_b   1.000
_cell.length_c   1.000
_cell.angle_alpha   90.00
_cell.angle_beta   90.00
_cell.angle_gamma   90.00
#
_symmetry.space_group_name_H-M   'P 1'
#
loop_
_entity.id
_entity.type
_entity.pdbx_description
1 polymer ?
#
loop_
_entity_poly.entity_id
_entity_poly.type
_entity_poly.pdbx_seq_one_letter_code
_entity_poly.pdbx_strand_id
1 'polypeptide(L)'
;IDDAGAELSEAFAPMSVTLRLADEFDIARGDLLAGSDNAPTPIQELDGLVCWLSDRALRIGSKVLLKHTTRTVQGIVKEIKGRLDLDTLTPVEAEALTLNDIGRVTIRLAAPIVAEDYTDSRRTGAFLLIDPQMGSTLAAGMVRTGPGADDFEAETLNWSI
;
A
#
# COMPACT_ATOMS: atom_id res chain seq x y z
N ILE A 1 -7.01 25.43 -13.01
CA ILE A 1 -7.68 24.61 -11.97
C ILE A 1 -9.09 25.15 -11.83
N ASP A 2 -10.10 24.30 -11.95
CA ASP A 2 -11.50 24.71 -11.81
C ASP A 2 -12.12 24.05 -10.55
N ASP A 3 -12.80 24.83 -9.74
CA ASP A 3 -13.62 24.36 -8.63
C ASP A 3 -15.02 24.98 -8.72
N ALA A 4 -16.06 24.13 -8.85
CA ALA A 4 -17.47 24.53 -8.94
C ALA A 4 -17.77 25.71 -9.91
N GLY A 5 -16.99 25.84 -10.98
CA GLY A 5 -17.12 26.89 -12.00
C GLY A 5 -16.28 28.14 -11.74
N ALA A 6 -15.47 28.17 -10.69
CA ALA A 6 -14.48 29.23 -10.46
C ALA A 6 -13.08 28.76 -10.87
N GLU A 7 -12.34 29.64 -11.53
CA GLU A 7 -10.94 29.39 -11.88
C GLU A 7 -10.06 29.69 -10.67
N LEU A 8 -9.25 28.71 -10.25
CA LEU A 8 -8.31 28.83 -9.14
C LEU A 8 -6.88 28.84 -9.65
N SER A 9 -6.04 29.65 -9.01
CA SER A 9 -4.58 29.65 -9.25
C SER A 9 -3.87 28.54 -8.48
N GLU A 10 -4.45 28.07 -7.38
CA GLU A 10 -3.88 27.09 -6.47
C GLU A 10 -4.96 26.15 -5.94
N ALA A 11 -4.59 24.89 -5.70
CA ALA A 11 -5.41 23.91 -5.02
C ALA A 11 -4.56 23.15 -3.99
N PHE A 12 -5.16 22.80 -2.86
CA PHE A 12 -4.49 22.11 -1.76
C PHE A 12 -5.38 20.98 -1.20
N ALA A 13 -4.76 20.03 -0.51
CA ALA A 13 -5.51 18.94 0.13
C ALA A 13 -6.41 19.49 1.26
N PRO A 14 -7.68 19.03 1.36
CA PRO A 14 -8.31 17.91 0.65
C PRO A 14 -9.24 18.34 -0.51
N MET A 15 -8.96 19.42 -1.20
CA MET A 15 -9.82 19.92 -2.28
C MET A 15 -9.98 18.89 -3.40
N SER A 16 -11.19 18.79 -3.94
CA SER A 16 -11.50 18.03 -5.13
C SER A 16 -11.70 19.02 -6.27
N VAL A 17 -10.81 19.01 -7.25
CA VAL A 17 -10.75 20.03 -8.31
C VAL A 17 -10.70 19.40 -9.69
N THR A 18 -11.10 20.15 -10.70
CA THR A 18 -10.89 19.79 -12.11
C THR A 18 -9.61 20.43 -12.61
N LEU A 19 -8.71 19.63 -13.17
CA LEU A 19 -7.50 20.11 -13.81
C LEU A 19 -7.69 20.15 -15.33
N ARG A 20 -7.37 21.28 -15.95
CA ARG A 20 -7.17 21.39 -17.40
C ARG A 20 -5.68 21.38 -17.68
N LEU A 21 -5.25 20.47 -18.54
CA LEU A 21 -3.85 20.32 -18.93
C LEU A 21 -3.59 21.14 -20.19
N ALA A 22 -2.36 21.63 -20.32
CA ALA A 22 -1.94 22.39 -21.49
C ALA A 22 -1.75 21.50 -22.73
N ASP A 23 -1.32 20.24 -22.48
CA ASP A 23 -1.09 19.24 -23.51
C ASP A 23 -2.06 18.07 -23.37
N GLU A 24 -2.25 17.31 -24.45
CA GLU A 24 -3.06 16.10 -24.47
C GLU A 24 -2.26 14.93 -23.86
N PHE A 25 -2.64 14.51 -22.66
CA PHE A 25 -2.13 13.31 -22.00
C PHE A 25 -3.25 12.30 -21.80
N ASP A 26 -2.93 11.04 -22.04
CA ASP A 26 -3.83 9.92 -21.72
C ASP A 26 -3.75 9.61 -20.22
N ILE A 27 -4.53 10.33 -19.42
CA ILE A 27 -4.59 10.17 -17.97
C ILE A 27 -5.85 9.42 -17.60
N ALA A 28 -5.67 8.33 -16.86
CA ALA A 28 -6.74 7.46 -16.39
C ALA A 28 -6.84 7.44 -14.86
N ARG A 29 -7.95 6.89 -14.36
CA ARG A 29 -8.12 6.65 -12.94
C ARG A 29 -7.03 5.71 -12.42
N GLY A 30 -6.32 6.14 -11.42
CA GLY A 30 -5.20 5.40 -10.81
C GLY A 30 -3.84 5.98 -11.16
N ASP A 31 -3.77 6.93 -12.07
CA ASP A 31 -2.53 7.66 -12.35
C ASP A 31 -2.27 8.72 -11.28
N LEU A 32 -1.01 9.03 -11.08
CA LEU A 32 -0.53 10.03 -10.15
C LEU A 32 0.09 11.19 -10.93
N LEU A 33 -0.33 12.41 -10.60
CA LEU A 33 0.34 13.62 -11.05
C LEU A 33 1.35 14.05 -10.00
N ALA A 34 2.60 14.16 -10.37
CA ALA A 34 3.69 14.57 -9.50
C ALA A 34 4.53 15.69 -10.14
N GLY A 35 5.18 16.49 -9.31
CA GLY A 35 6.17 17.45 -9.79
C GLY A 35 7.37 16.73 -10.40
N SER A 36 7.95 17.30 -11.47
CA SER A 36 9.10 16.72 -12.18
C SER A 36 10.33 16.49 -11.27
N ASP A 37 10.50 17.36 -10.28
CA ASP A 37 11.67 17.36 -9.41
C ASP A 37 11.58 16.33 -8.28
N ASN A 38 10.38 15.81 -8.02
CA ASN A 38 10.06 14.92 -6.90
C ASN A 38 9.14 13.76 -7.32
N ALA A 39 9.21 13.31 -8.56
CA ALA A 39 8.41 12.21 -9.04
C ALA A 39 8.83 10.90 -8.35
N PRO A 40 7.93 10.26 -7.57
CA PRO A 40 8.26 9.01 -6.90
C PRO A 40 8.42 7.88 -7.93
N THR A 41 9.31 6.94 -7.62
CA THR A 41 9.61 5.80 -8.51
C THR A 41 8.51 4.74 -8.42
N PRO A 42 7.96 4.29 -9.55
CA PRO A 42 7.02 3.17 -9.56
C PRO A 42 7.68 1.86 -9.11
N ILE A 43 6.98 1.08 -8.30
CA ILE A 43 7.43 -0.21 -7.78
C ILE A 43 6.52 -1.35 -8.26
N GLN A 44 7.09 -2.53 -8.48
CA GLN A 44 6.38 -3.76 -8.82
C GLN A 44 6.50 -4.85 -7.74
N GLU A 45 7.36 -4.65 -6.76
CA GLU A 45 7.41 -5.44 -5.54
C GLU A 45 7.12 -4.49 -4.38
N LEU A 46 6.12 -4.85 -3.58
CA LEU A 46 5.70 -4.07 -2.44
C LEU A 46 5.98 -4.88 -1.17
N ASP A 47 6.82 -4.34 -0.32
CA ASP A 47 6.97 -4.78 1.06
C ASP A 47 5.99 -4.04 1.96
N GLY A 48 5.33 -4.78 2.85
CA GLY A 48 4.36 -4.18 3.74
C GLY A 48 4.08 -4.99 4.99
N LEU A 49 3.68 -4.28 6.03
CA LEU A 49 3.11 -4.84 7.23
C LEU A 49 1.60 -4.94 7.03
N VAL A 50 1.01 -6.13 7.23
CA VAL A 50 -0.41 -6.38 7.04
C VAL A 50 -1.06 -6.93 8.30
N CYS A 51 -2.27 -6.46 8.61
CA CYS A 51 -3.16 -7.12 9.54
C CYS A 51 -4.11 -8.00 8.73
N TRP A 52 -4.05 -9.32 8.95
CA TRP A 52 -4.84 -10.28 8.22
C TRP A 52 -6.24 -10.44 8.82
N LEU A 53 -7.29 -10.26 8.03
CA LEU A 53 -8.69 -10.15 8.49
C LEU A 53 -9.58 -11.30 7.99
N SER A 54 -9.00 -12.31 7.34
CA SER A 54 -9.75 -13.43 6.76
C SER A 54 -9.54 -14.71 7.53
N ASP A 55 -10.59 -15.54 7.61
CA ASP A 55 -10.52 -16.91 8.17
C ASP A 55 -9.64 -17.83 7.32
N ARG A 56 -9.52 -17.53 6.02
CA ARG A 56 -8.64 -18.30 5.12
C ARG A 56 -7.21 -17.78 5.27
N ALA A 57 -6.30 -18.67 5.65
CA ALA A 57 -4.90 -18.32 5.84
C ALA A 57 -4.24 -17.76 4.56
N LEU A 58 -3.45 -16.69 4.72
CA LEU A 58 -2.55 -16.20 3.68
C LEU A 58 -1.35 -17.10 3.59
N ARG A 59 -0.97 -17.47 2.36
CA ARG A 59 0.22 -18.29 2.07
C ARG A 59 1.00 -17.71 0.92
N ILE A 60 2.25 -18.09 0.80
CA ILE A 60 3.06 -17.82 -0.39
C ILE A 60 2.33 -18.37 -1.62
N GLY A 61 2.28 -17.58 -2.70
CA GLY A 61 1.53 -17.90 -3.92
C GLY A 61 0.05 -17.50 -3.89
N SER A 62 -0.47 -17.02 -2.76
CA SER A 62 -1.84 -16.49 -2.70
C SER A 62 -2.02 -15.32 -3.66
N LYS A 63 -3.10 -15.39 -4.47
CA LYS A 63 -3.49 -14.31 -5.39
C LYS A 63 -4.39 -13.32 -4.66
N VAL A 64 -4.12 -12.05 -4.81
CA VAL A 64 -4.85 -10.95 -4.17
C VAL A 64 -5.05 -9.81 -5.17
N LEU A 65 -6.05 -8.97 -4.93
CA LEU A 65 -6.09 -7.64 -5.51
C LEU A 65 -5.55 -6.65 -4.48
N LEU A 66 -4.54 -5.91 -4.85
CA LEU A 66 -4.00 -4.83 -4.03
C LEU A 66 -4.68 -3.53 -4.46
N LYS A 67 -5.41 -2.91 -3.53
CA LYS A 67 -6.00 -1.59 -3.71
C LYS A 67 -5.12 -0.56 -3.00
N HIS A 68 -4.55 0.33 -3.80
CA HIS A 68 -3.71 1.42 -3.34
C HIS A 68 -4.25 2.74 -3.91
N THR A 69 -4.59 3.67 -3.05
CA THR A 69 -5.24 4.93 -3.44
C THR A 69 -6.45 4.69 -4.37
N THR A 70 -6.42 5.19 -5.60
CA THR A 70 -7.45 5.00 -6.63
C THR A 70 -7.18 3.83 -7.57
N ARG A 71 -6.02 3.15 -7.43
CA ARG A 71 -5.58 2.05 -8.29
C ARG A 71 -5.83 0.69 -7.63
N THR A 72 -6.22 -0.28 -8.45
CA THR A 72 -6.33 -1.69 -8.03
C THR A 72 -5.53 -2.54 -9.00
N VAL A 73 -4.61 -3.34 -8.50
CA VAL A 73 -3.74 -4.21 -9.29
C VAL A 73 -3.77 -5.64 -8.75
N GLN A 74 -3.57 -6.62 -9.63
CA GLN A 74 -3.39 -8.01 -9.22
C GLN A 74 -2.01 -8.17 -8.58
N GLY A 75 -1.93 -8.99 -7.55
CA GLY A 75 -0.69 -9.34 -6.88
C GLY A 75 -0.63 -10.81 -6.49
N ILE A 76 0.58 -11.28 -6.29
CA ILE A 76 0.86 -12.61 -5.76
C ILE A 76 1.78 -12.43 -4.55
N VAL A 77 1.45 -13.07 -3.45
CA VAL A 77 2.30 -13.10 -2.25
C VAL A 77 3.57 -13.89 -2.58
N LYS A 78 4.69 -13.20 -2.60
CA LYS A 78 6.00 -13.76 -2.92
C LYS A 78 6.67 -14.35 -1.69
N GLU A 79 6.50 -13.67 -0.55
CA GLU A 79 7.17 -14.01 0.69
C GLU A 79 6.31 -13.61 1.89
N ILE A 80 6.41 -14.38 2.96
CA ILE A 80 5.97 -14.02 4.31
C ILE A 80 7.24 -14.02 5.15
N LYS A 81 7.70 -12.82 5.53
CA LYS A 81 8.96 -12.64 6.28
C LYS A 81 8.81 -13.00 7.76
N GLY A 82 7.57 -13.11 8.24
CA GLY A 82 7.25 -13.46 9.61
C GLY A 82 5.96 -12.79 10.08
N ARG A 83 5.59 -13.04 11.31
CA ARG A 83 4.49 -12.40 12.00
C ARG A 83 4.91 -11.85 13.36
N LEU A 84 4.16 -10.91 13.89
CA LEU A 84 4.32 -10.38 15.23
C LEU A 84 3.67 -11.32 16.24
N ASP A 85 4.41 -11.77 17.23
CA ASP A 85 3.84 -12.37 18.42
C ASP A 85 3.27 -11.25 19.29
N LEU A 86 1.95 -11.27 19.52
CA LEU A 86 1.24 -10.18 20.21
C LEU A 86 1.44 -10.18 21.73
N ASP A 87 1.88 -11.30 22.31
CA ASP A 87 2.15 -11.39 23.75
C ASP A 87 3.52 -10.83 24.08
N THR A 88 4.52 -11.13 23.25
CA THR A 88 5.91 -10.71 23.46
C THR A 88 6.28 -9.46 22.66
N LEU A 89 5.47 -9.08 21.69
CA LEU A 89 5.72 -8.01 20.70
C LEU A 89 7.04 -8.22 19.94
N THR A 90 7.39 -9.48 19.70
CA THR A 90 8.59 -9.85 18.94
C THR A 90 8.22 -10.54 17.63
N PRO A 91 9.04 -10.36 16.58
CA PRO A 91 8.86 -11.09 15.34
C PRO A 91 9.16 -12.58 15.53
N VAL A 92 8.32 -13.41 14.92
CA VAL A 92 8.49 -14.86 14.86
C VAL A 92 8.33 -15.34 13.42
N GLU A 93 9.02 -16.43 13.07
CA GLU A 93 8.88 -17.05 11.77
C GLU A 93 7.43 -17.51 11.54
N ALA A 94 6.94 -17.37 10.32
CA ALA A 94 5.60 -17.82 9.95
C ALA A 94 5.56 -18.23 8.47
N GLU A 95 4.99 -19.39 8.19
CA GLU A 95 4.73 -19.86 6.81
C GLU A 95 3.37 -19.38 6.26
N ALA A 96 2.52 -18.87 7.14
CA ALA A 96 1.20 -18.38 6.81
C ALA A 96 0.75 -17.34 7.84
N LEU A 97 -0.17 -16.46 7.43
CA LEU A 97 -0.87 -15.57 8.35
C LEU A 97 -2.32 -16.04 8.49
N THR A 98 -2.80 -16.11 9.72
CA THR A 98 -4.18 -16.45 10.09
C THR A 98 -4.91 -15.21 10.61
N LEU A 99 -6.22 -15.35 10.86
CA LEU A 99 -7.06 -14.25 11.31
C LEU A 99 -6.44 -13.51 12.51
N ASN A 100 -6.37 -12.17 12.37
CA ASN A 100 -5.77 -11.23 13.31
C ASN A 100 -4.24 -11.27 13.43
N ASP A 101 -3.55 -12.08 12.65
CA ASP A 101 -2.10 -11.99 12.59
C ASP A 101 -1.66 -10.66 11.97
N ILE A 102 -0.64 -10.07 12.56
CA ILE A 102 0.10 -8.96 11.98
C ILE A 102 1.39 -9.54 11.43
N GLY A 103 1.59 -9.43 10.13
CA GLY A 103 2.74 -10.05 9.49
C GLY A 103 3.35 -9.18 8.40
N ARG A 104 4.61 -9.45 8.11
CA ARG A 104 5.34 -8.79 7.05
C ARG A 104 5.34 -9.64 5.80
N VAL A 105 4.97 -9.04 4.69
CA VAL A 105 4.82 -9.72 3.40
C VAL A 105 5.47 -8.93 2.27
N THR A 106 5.99 -9.67 1.29
CA THR A 106 6.37 -9.13 -0.01
C THR A 106 5.34 -9.56 -1.05
N ILE A 107 4.79 -8.60 -1.79
CA ILE A 107 3.78 -8.84 -2.83
C ILE A 107 4.34 -8.40 -4.17
N ARG A 108 4.36 -9.32 -5.13
CA ARG A 108 4.70 -9.01 -6.52
C ARG A 108 3.43 -8.60 -7.27
N LEU A 109 3.47 -7.43 -7.91
CA LEU A 109 2.35 -6.81 -8.60
C LEU A 109 2.40 -7.07 -10.10
N ALA A 110 1.24 -7.23 -10.72
CA ALA A 110 1.11 -7.40 -12.16
C ALA A 110 1.39 -6.12 -12.95
N ALA A 111 1.21 -4.95 -12.31
CA ALA A 111 1.51 -3.65 -12.87
C ALA A 111 2.14 -2.76 -11.78
N PRO A 112 3.02 -1.82 -12.15
CA PRO A 112 3.65 -0.96 -11.17
C PRO A 112 2.63 -0.02 -10.50
N ILE A 113 2.90 0.31 -9.24
CA ILE A 113 2.21 1.35 -8.49
C ILE A 113 3.23 2.36 -7.97
N VAL A 114 2.75 3.55 -7.65
CA VAL A 114 3.56 4.57 -6.97
C VAL A 114 3.14 4.59 -5.51
N ALA A 115 3.98 4.05 -4.64
CA ALA A 115 3.74 3.99 -3.21
C ALA A 115 4.92 4.59 -2.44
N GLU A 116 4.61 5.23 -1.33
CA GLU A 116 5.58 5.81 -0.40
C GLU A 116 5.57 5.03 0.91
N ASP A 117 6.59 5.16 1.73
CA ASP A 117 6.57 4.57 3.06
C ASP A 117 5.41 5.16 3.88
N TYR A 118 4.76 4.33 4.69
CA TYR A 118 3.63 4.77 5.51
C TYR A 118 4.02 5.85 6.53
N THR A 119 5.27 5.87 6.98
CA THR A 119 5.78 6.90 7.90
C THR A 119 5.90 8.27 7.23
N ASP A 120 6.18 8.29 5.94
CA ASP A 120 6.32 9.51 5.16
C ASP A 120 4.94 10.04 4.73
N SER A 121 4.07 9.14 4.28
CA SER A 121 2.73 9.49 3.84
C SER A 121 1.72 8.39 4.15
N ARG A 122 0.81 8.63 5.09
CA ARG A 122 -0.25 7.66 5.44
C ARG A 122 -1.22 7.39 4.29
N ARG A 123 -1.42 8.34 3.38
CA ARG A 123 -2.36 8.19 2.26
C ARG A 123 -1.80 7.33 1.14
N THR A 124 -0.56 7.55 0.76
CA THR A 124 0.14 6.83 -0.30
C THR A 124 0.93 5.64 0.23
N GLY A 125 1.04 5.50 1.56
CA GLY A 125 1.66 4.37 2.23
C GLY A 125 0.68 3.32 2.74
N ALA A 126 -0.64 3.51 2.58
CA ALA A 126 -1.64 2.53 3.01
C ALA A 126 -2.22 1.76 1.82
N PHE A 127 -2.53 0.47 2.03
CA PHE A 127 -3.18 -0.35 1.02
C PHE A 127 -4.16 -1.36 1.63
N LEU A 128 -5.03 -1.92 0.79
CA LEU A 128 -5.89 -3.04 1.15
C LEU A 128 -5.58 -4.24 0.26
N LEU A 129 -5.68 -5.43 0.84
CA LEU A 129 -5.73 -6.69 0.09
C LEU A 129 -7.18 -7.15 0.00
N ILE A 130 -7.60 -7.52 -1.19
CA ILE A 130 -8.98 -7.86 -1.53
C ILE A 130 -8.99 -9.23 -2.18
N ASP A 131 -9.99 -10.03 -1.86
CA ASP A 131 -10.23 -11.33 -2.51
C ASP A 131 -10.61 -11.11 -3.98
N PRO A 132 -9.87 -11.68 -4.94
CA PRO A 132 -10.15 -11.46 -6.36
C PRO A 132 -11.47 -12.11 -6.83
N GLN A 133 -12.06 -13.03 -6.08
CA GLN A 133 -13.30 -13.73 -6.43
C GLN A 133 -14.52 -13.12 -5.71
N MET A 134 -14.38 -12.87 -4.42
CA MET A 134 -15.47 -12.43 -3.55
C MET A 134 -15.56 -10.91 -3.41
N GLY A 135 -14.47 -10.18 -3.70
CA GLY A 135 -14.39 -8.74 -3.47
C GLY A 135 -14.32 -8.32 -2.01
N SER A 136 -14.20 -9.29 -1.07
CA SER A 136 -14.08 -9.00 0.35
C SER A 136 -12.68 -8.54 0.72
N THR A 137 -12.57 -7.66 1.72
CA THR A 137 -11.28 -7.23 2.26
C THR A 137 -10.61 -8.38 3.01
N LEU A 138 -9.39 -8.72 2.63
CA LEU A 138 -8.57 -9.75 3.26
C LEU A 138 -7.58 -9.19 4.29
N ALA A 139 -7.06 -7.99 4.04
CA ALA A 139 -6.12 -7.33 4.94
C ALA A 139 -6.10 -5.82 4.74
N ALA A 140 -5.71 -5.11 5.79
CA ALA A 140 -5.21 -3.74 5.72
C ALA A 140 -3.70 -3.75 5.88
N GLY A 141 -2.98 -2.90 5.12
CA GLY A 141 -1.53 -2.89 5.12
C GLY A 141 -0.92 -1.50 5.08
N MET A 142 0.31 -1.45 5.54
CA MET A 142 1.19 -0.28 5.52
C MET A 142 2.43 -0.62 4.69
N VAL A 143 2.75 0.24 3.74
CA VAL A 143 3.95 0.09 2.87
C VAL A 143 5.20 0.36 3.70
N ARG A 144 6.23 -0.43 3.46
CA ARG A 144 7.55 -0.30 4.04
C ARG A 144 8.62 -0.34 2.95
N THR A 145 9.29 0.78 2.73
CA THR A 145 10.28 0.95 1.63
C THR A 145 11.62 1.49 2.10
N GLY A 146 11.74 1.92 3.36
CA GLY A 146 12.94 2.58 3.89
C GLY A 146 14.08 1.64 4.31
N PRO A 147 15.29 2.18 4.58
CA PRO A 147 16.36 1.44 5.23
C PRO A 147 15.88 0.92 6.58
N GLY A 148 16.07 -0.38 6.85
CA GLY A 148 15.44 -1.08 7.97
C GLY A 148 14.13 -1.74 7.60
N ALA A 149 13.65 -1.56 6.37
CA ALA A 149 12.51 -2.28 5.85
C ALA A 149 12.70 -3.82 5.90
N ASP A 150 13.93 -4.31 5.97
CA ASP A 150 14.24 -5.73 6.14
C ASP A 150 14.28 -6.18 7.61
N ASP A 151 14.46 -5.25 8.55
CA ASP A 151 14.53 -5.53 9.98
C ASP A 151 13.14 -5.43 10.63
N PHE A 152 12.40 -6.54 10.61
CA PHE A 152 11.14 -6.65 11.37
C PHE A 152 11.37 -6.43 12.89
N GLU A 153 12.59 -6.68 13.39
CA GLU A 153 12.97 -6.47 14.79
C GLU A 153 13.06 -4.99 15.19
N ALA A 154 13.54 -4.12 14.32
CA ALA A 154 13.73 -2.70 14.65
C ALA A 154 12.41 -1.90 14.70
N GLU A 155 11.38 -2.36 14.02
CA GLU A 155 10.08 -1.66 13.93
C GLU A 155 9.19 -1.85 15.15
N THR A 156 9.31 -2.96 15.86
CA THR A 156 8.50 -3.26 17.05
C THR A 156 8.82 -2.35 18.24
N LEU A 157 9.96 -1.69 18.24
CA LEU A 157 10.40 -0.79 19.34
C LEU A 157 9.95 0.68 19.16
N ASN A 158 9.39 1.07 18.03
CA ASN A 158 9.06 2.47 17.72
C ASN A 158 7.55 2.81 17.79
N TRP A 159 6.73 1.98 18.43
CA TRP A 159 5.33 2.30 18.72
C TRP A 159 5.27 3.18 19.99
N SER A 160 5.76 4.41 19.90
CA SER A 160 5.42 5.44 20.90
C SER A 160 4.05 6.02 20.52
N ILE A 161 3.10 5.82 21.42
CA ILE A 161 1.75 6.39 21.41
C ILE A 161 1.84 7.89 21.63
#